data_4990259a9965e2d2dcd0c83c7d781ed2
#
_entry.id   4990259a9965e2d2dcd0c83c7d781ed2
#
_cell.length_a   1.000
_cell.length_b   1.000
_cell.length_c   1.000
_cell.angle_alpha   90.00
_cell.angle_beta   90.00
_cell.angle_gamma   90.00
#
_symmetry.space_group_name_H-M   'P 1'
#
loop_
_entity.id
_entity.type
_entity.pdbx_description
1 polymer ?
#
loop_
_entity_poly.entity_id
_entity_poly.type
_entity_poly.pdbx_seq_one_letter_code
_entity_poly.pdbx_strand_id
1 'polypeptide(L)'
;SVFWGNYHFDNSPWILNLLSKLKIEMIDDIKYLDQNESLIIVDDNISIKDSFYFDLSAKAKKIYLIHLGDEGGTDKKDLVYSLCEHVWRTFSLPMFDNYKNVTSIPIGYKSVPLKKNIEISKKKYLWSFLGTTHGSSRYDLLDKHENLKPNFINLTADFSGKNSMKTEDYYDILNDSIFAPVPHGYFHPESYRLYEVLEIGCIPILENPFNYFD
;
A
#
# COMPACT_ATOMS: atom_id res chain seq x y z
N SER A 1 -10.98 -13.68 -14.99
CA SER A 1 -9.84 -12.92 -15.57
C SER A 1 -9.50 -11.70 -14.71
N VAL A 2 -8.29 -11.19 -14.82
CA VAL A 2 -7.83 -9.94 -14.19
C VAL A 2 -7.35 -8.97 -15.25
N PHE A 3 -7.89 -7.77 -15.23
CA PHE A 3 -7.42 -6.64 -16.03
C PHE A 3 -6.72 -5.62 -15.13
N TRP A 4 -5.53 -5.22 -15.52
CA TRP A 4 -4.73 -4.24 -14.77
C TRP A 4 -4.52 -3.00 -15.63
N GLY A 5 -5.16 -1.90 -15.23
CA GLY A 5 -5.13 -0.66 -16.00
C GLY A 5 -3.76 0.01 -16.07
N ASN A 6 -2.92 -0.20 -15.08
CA ASN A 6 -1.55 0.32 -15.06
C ASN A 6 -0.64 -0.57 -14.21
N TYR A 7 0.43 -1.12 -14.78
CA TYR A 7 1.37 -2.01 -14.08
C TYR A 7 2.38 -1.31 -13.17
N HIS A 8 2.36 0.00 -13.08
CA HIS A 8 3.40 0.78 -12.41
C HIS A 8 3.00 1.30 -11.03
N PHE A 9 2.17 0.56 -10.30
CA PHE A 9 1.84 0.90 -8.93
C PHE A 9 2.97 0.58 -7.97
N ASP A 10 3.16 1.45 -7.00
CA ASP A 10 4.13 1.24 -5.94
C ASP A 10 3.89 -0.06 -5.16
N ASN A 11 2.63 -0.47 -4.98
CA ASN A 11 2.24 -1.69 -4.27
C ASN A 11 1.92 -2.89 -5.18
N SER A 12 2.28 -2.86 -6.45
CA SER A 12 2.06 -3.98 -7.39
C SER A 12 2.56 -5.32 -6.86
N PRO A 13 3.75 -5.45 -6.23
CA PRO A 13 4.21 -6.72 -5.69
C PRO A 13 3.28 -7.29 -4.62
N TRP A 14 2.69 -6.44 -3.79
CA TRP A 14 1.74 -6.86 -2.77
C TRP A 14 0.41 -7.33 -3.37
N ILE A 15 -0.15 -6.60 -4.33
CA ILE A 15 -1.38 -7.00 -5.03
C ILE A 15 -1.19 -8.31 -5.78
N LEU A 16 -0.07 -8.49 -6.48
CA LEU A 16 0.26 -9.75 -7.15
C LEU A 16 0.35 -10.91 -6.16
N ASN A 17 0.90 -10.67 -4.97
CA ASN A 17 0.94 -11.67 -3.91
C ASN A 17 -0.46 -12.05 -3.41
N LEU A 18 -1.35 -11.08 -3.21
CA LEU A 18 -2.75 -11.35 -2.84
C LEU A 18 -3.46 -12.20 -3.90
N LEU A 19 -3.27 -11.88 -5.17
CA LEU A 19 -3.88 -12.57 -6.29
C LEU A 19 -3.24 -13.93 -6.59
N SER A 20 -2.02 -14.20 -6.12
CA SER A 20 -1.24 -15.40 -6.46
C SER A 20 -1.91 -16.73 -6.10
N LYS A 21 -2.81 -16.73 -5.11
CA LYS A 21 -3.56 -17.92 -4.68
C LYS A 21 -4.80 -18.21 -5.53
N LEU A 22 -5.15 -17.29 -6.40
CA LEU A 22 -6.29 -17.45 -7.31
C LEU A 22 -5.82 -18.05 -8.64
N LYS A 23 -6.65 -18.91 -9.22
CA LYS A 23 -6.46 -19.34 -10.61
C LYS A 23 -7.02 -18.23 -11.51
N ILE A 24 -6.17 -17.29 -11.87
CA ILE A 24 -6.54 -16.14 -12.67
C ILE A 24 -5.75 -16.12 -13.97
N GLU A 25 -6.38 -15.58 -15.00
CA GLU A 25 -5.73 -15.22 -16.26
C GLU A 25 -5.61 -13.70 -16.31
N MET A 26 -4.40 -13.22 -16.54
CA MET A 26 -4.13 -11.80 -16.73
C MET A 26 -4.44 -11.43 -18.18
N ILE A 27 -5.28 -10.42 -18.37
CA ILE A 27 -5.61 -9.90 -19.69
C ILE A 27 -5.16 -8.45 -19.81
N ASP A 28 -4.61 -8.09 -20.94
CA ASP A 28 -4.16 -6.74 -21.29
C ASP A 28 -5.19 -5.98 -22.14
N ASP A 29 -6.17 -6.68 -22.68
CA ASP A 29 -7.26 -6.09 -23.47
C ASP A 29 -8.58 -6.82 -23.17
N ILE A 30 -9.62 -6.06 -22.86
CA ILE A 30 -10.97 -6.57 -22.57
C ILE A 30 -11.64 -7.31 -23.73
N LYS A 31 -11.09 -7.22 -24.95
CA LYS A 31 -11.58 -8.03 -26.07
C LYS A 31 -11.36 -9.53 -25.86
N TYR A 32 -10.41 -9.91 -25.00
CA TYR A 32 -10.13 -11.28 -24.64
C TYR A 32 -11.04 -11.81 -23.50
N LEU A 33 -11.85 -10.92 -22.91
CA LEU A 33 -12.82 -11.34 -21.89
C LEU A 33 -13.91 -12.21 -22.53
N ASP A 34 -14.06 -13.43 -22.03
CA ASP A 34 -15.15 -14.28 -22.45
C ASP A 34 -16.47 -13.74 -21.88
N GLN A 35 -17.50 -13.73 -22.72
CA GLN A 35 -18.85 -13.35 -22.29
C GLN A 35 -19.31 -14.32 -21.19
N ASN A 36 -19.77 -13.79 -20.07
CA ASN A 36 -20.12 -14.51 -18.86
C ASN A 36 -18.98 -14.82 -17.87
N GLU A 37 -17.76 -14.36 -18.12
CA GLU A 37 -16.72 -14.38 -17.11
C GLU A 37 -16.84 -13.22 -16.13
N SER A 38 -16.40 -13.48 -14.90
CA SER A 38 -16.18 -12.40 -13.91
C SER A 38 -14.81 -11.77 -14.11
N LEU A 39 -14.74 -10.46 -13.95
CA LEU A 39 -13.52 -9.70 -14.15
C LEU A 39 -13.12 -8.99 -12.85
N ILE A 40 -11.86 -9.13 -12.47
CA ILE A 40 -11.22 -8.28 -11.46
C ILE A 40 -10.48 -7.17 -12.20
N ILE A 41 -10.76 -5.94 -11.84
CA ILE A 41 -10.05 -4.75 -12.34
C ILE A 41 -9.15 -4.24 -11.24
N VAL A 42 -7.90 -3.96 -11.54
CA VAL A 42 -6.97 -3.24 -10.67
C VAL A 42 -6.76 -1.84 -11.26
N ASP A 43 -7.21 -0.84 -10.58
CA ASP A 43 -7.19 0.55 -11.03
C ASP A 43 -6.59 1.47 -9.95
N ASP A 44 -5.84 2.46 -10.40
CA ASP A 44 -5.23 3.47 -9.54
C ASP A 44 -5.74 4.85 -9.92
N ASN A 45 -6.29 5.52 -8.92
CA ASN A 45 -6.76 6.89 -9.00
C ASN A 45 -7.59 7.16 -10.23
N ILE A 46 -7.30 7.51 -11.29
CA ILE A 46 -8.05 7.93 -12.46
C ILE A 46 -7.52 7.31 -13.75
N SER A 47 -6.73 6.26 -13.63
CA SER A 47 -6.09 5.68 -14.81
C SER A 47 -7.11 5.13 -15.81
N ILE A 48 -8.23 4.59 -15.30
CA ILE A 48 -9.32 4.05 -16.12
C ILE A 48 -10.52 4.99 -16.09
N LYS A 49 -11.01 5.36 -17.27
CA LYS A 49 -12.21 6.22 -17.40
C LYS A 49 -13.49 5.48 -17.00
N ASP A 50 -14.44 6.19 -16.41
CA ASP A 50 -15.73 5.62 -16.00
C ASP A 50 -16.49 4.97 -17.16
N SER A 51 -16.41 5.52 -18.38
CA SER A 51 -17.03 4.94 -19.58
C SER A 51 -16.58 3.50 -19.84
N PHE A 52 -15.34 3.14 -19.51
CA PHE A 52 -14.85 1.79 -19.63
C PHE A 52 -15.60 0.81 -18.73
N TYR A 53 -15.92 1.22 -17.51
CA TYR A 53 -16.69 0.40 -16.57
C TYR A 53 -18.15 0.19 -17.03
N PHE A 54 -18.75 1.22 -17.65
CA PHE A 54 -20.09 1.10 -18.26
C PHE A 54 -20.08 0.09 -19.40
N ASP A 55 -19.10 0.16 -20.30
CA ASP A 55 -18.99 -0.79 -21.42
C ASP A 55 -18.76 -2.23 -20.92
N LEU A 56 -17.99 -2.38 -19.84
CA LEU A 56 -17.76 -3.69 -19.22
C LEU A 56 -18.99 -4.25 -18.53
N SER A 57 -19.80 -3.44 -17.88
CA SER A 57 -20.99 -3.90 -17.18
C SER A 57 -22.02 -4.56 -18.11
N ALA A 58 -21.95 -4.24 -19.39
CA ALA A 58 -22.76 -4.88 -20.44
C ALA A 58 -22.17 -6.22 -20.94
N LYS A 59 -20.91 -6.54 -20.64
CA LYS A 59 -20.20 -7.71 -21.15
C LYS A 59 -19.83 -8.72 -20.08
N ALA A 60 -19.27 -8.25 -18.98
CA ALA A 60 -18.83 -9.10 -17.89
C ALA A 60 -20.01 -9.63 -17.08
N LYS A 61 -19.91 -10.87 -16.61
CA LYS A 61 -20.89 -11.44 -15.68
C LYS A 61 -20.95 -10.69 -14.36
N LYS A 62 -19.78 -10.36 -13.81
CA LYS A 62 -19.57 -9.57 -12.58
C LYS A 62 -18.28 -8.79 -12.70
N ILE A 63 -18.27 -7.60 -12.16
CA ILE A 63 -17.09 -6.77 -12.04
C ILE A 63 -16.69 -6.69 -10.57
N TYR A 64 -15.42 -6.93 -10.29
CA TYR A 64 -14.79 -6.70 -9.01
C TYR A 64 -13.70 -5.67 -9.20
N LEU A 65 -13.56 -4.74 -8.26
CA LEU A 65 -12.58 -3.66 -8.37
C LEU A 65 -11.60 -3.71 -7.19
N ILE A 66 -10.34 -3.66 -7.49
CA ILE A 66 -9.27 -3.32 -6.53
C ILE A 66 -8.88 -1.88 -6.84
N HIS A 67 -9.37 -0.93 -6.04
CA HIS A 67 -9.11 0.49 -6.19
C HIS A 67 -7.92 0.89 -5.32
N LEU A 68 -6.81 1.22 -5.96
CA LEU A 68 -5.56 1.60 -5.32
C LEU A 68 -5.39 3.13 -5.33
N GLY A 69 -4.54 3.66 -4.46
CA GLY A 69 -4.33 5.09 -4.35
C GLY A 69 -5.49 5.80 -3.63
N ASP A 70 -5.77 7.02 -4.06
CA ASP A 70 -6.84 7.87 -3.49
C ASP A 70 -6.75 8.07 -1.97
N GLU A 71 -5.54 8.38 -1.50
CA GLU A 71 -5.25 8.61 -0.08
C GLU A 71 -6.15 9.71 0.53
N GLY A 72 -6.52 10.71 -0.26
CA GLY A 72 -7.37 11.83 0.17
C GLY A 72 -8.87 11.62 -0.04
N GLY A 73 -9.31 10.51 -0.64
CA GLY A 73 -10.73 10.26 -0.94
C GLY A 73 -11.32 11.24 -1.96
N THR A 74 -10.53 11.67 -2.93
CA THR A 74 -10.93 12.67 -3.93
C THR A 74 -11.43 12.06 -5.23
N ASP A 75 -11.21 10.79 -5.45
CA ASP A 75 -11.69 10.06 -6.62
C ASP A 75 -13.22 9.86 -6.54
N LYS A 76 -13.94 10.50 -7.42
CA LYS A 76 -15.41 10.42 -7.48
C LYS A 76 -15.83 9.17 -8.25
N LYS A 77 -15.70 7.99 -7.63
CA LYS A 77 -15.99 6.68 -8.24
C LYS A 77 -17.34 6.08 -7.82
N ASP A 78 -18.24 6.85 -7.23
CA ASP A 78 -19.55 6.36 -6.75
C ASP A 78 -20.33 5.56 -7.80
N LEU A 79 -20.37 6.07 -9.03
CA LEU A 79 -21.03 5.37 -10.14
C LEU A 79 -20.33 4.07 -10.50
N VAL A 80 -19.00 4.07 -10.53
CA VAL A 80 -18.20 2.87 -10.80
C VAL A 80 -18.42 1.83 -9.72
N TYR A 81 -18.43 2.25 -8.44
CA TYR A 81 -18.68 1.33 -7.33
C TYR A 81 -20.05 0.68 -7.41
N SER A 82 -21.07 1.41 -7.90
CA SER A 82 -22.41 0.88 -8.09
C SER A 82 -22.51 -0.21 -9.17
N LEU A 83 -21.56 -0.25 -10.11
CA LEU A 83 -21.47 -1.27 -11.15
C LEU A 83 -20.71 -2.53 -10.72
N CYS A 84 -19.99 -2.45 -9.59
CA CYS A 84 -19.17 -3.54 -9.11
C CYS A 84 -19.93 -4.43 -8.12
N GLU A 85 -19.75 -5.73 -8.23
CA GLU A 85 -20.23 -6.70 -7.22
C GLU A 85 -19.54 -6.46 -5.88
N HIS A 86 -18.23 -6.17 -5.90
CA HIS A 86 -17.47 -5.79 -4.73
C HIS A 86 -16.28 -4.90 -5.10
N VAL A 87 -15.91 -4.02 -4.18
CA VAL A 87 -14.76 -3.12 -4.29
C VAL A 87 -13.86 -3.30 -3.08
N TRP A 88 -12.61 -3.64 -3.32
CA TRP A 88 -11.54 -3.54 -2.33
C TRP A 88 -10.77 -2.25 -2.60
N ARG A 89 -10.74 -1.36 -1.63
CA ARG A 89 -9.98 -0.13 -1.78
C ARG A 89 -8.89 0.00 -0.72
N THR A 90 -7.76 0.56 -1.11
CA THR A 90 -6.77 1.04 -0.15
C THR A 90 -7.27 2.32 0.53
N PHE A 91 -6.75 2.60 1.71
CA PHE A 91 -7.11 3.76 2.54
C PHE A 91 -8.57 3.77 3.00
N SER A 92 -8.78 3.29 4.22
CA SER A 92 -10.09 3.36 4.87
C SER A 92 -10.46 4.81 5.17
N LEU A 93 -11.61 5.24 4.68
CA LEU A 93 -12.13 6.59 4.89
C LEU A 93 -13.59 6.51 5.30
N PRO A 94 -14.05 7.25 6.33
CA PRO A 94 -15.42 7.16 6.86
C PRO A 94 -16.51 7.39 5.82
N MET A 95 -16.22 8.14 4.76
CA MET A 95 -17.18 8.40 3.68
C MET A 95 -17.60 7.12 2.94
N PHE A 96 -16.81 6.04 3.02
CA PHE A 96 -17.11 4.76 2.36
C PHE A 96 -17.79 3.74 3.26
N ASP A 97 -17.97 4.00 4.55
CA ASP A 97 -18.59 3.07 5.52
C ASP A 97 -20.05 2.73 5.17
N ASN A 98 -20.72 3.60 4.43
CA ASN A 98 -22.09 3.39 3.99
C ASN A 98 -22.24 2.53 2.73
N TYR A 99 -21.14 2.19 2.05
CA TYR A 99 -21.18 1.35 0.86
C TYR A 99 -21.11 -0.11 1.24
N LYS A 100 -22.21 -0.85 1.05
CA LYS A 100 -22.31 -2.28 1.44
C LYS A 100 -21.35 -3.19 0.67
N ASN A 101 -20.92 -2.78 -0.51
CA ASN A 101 -20.06 -3.54 -1.40
C ASN A 101 -18.62 -3.01 -1.42
N VAL A 102 -18.23 -2.11 -0.48
CA VAL A 102 -16.88 -1.60 -0.37
C VAL A 102 -16.23 -2.13 0.90
N THR A 103 -15.00 -2.63 0.79
CA THR A 103 -14.18 -3.05 1.91
C THR A 103 -12.80 -2.43 1.79
N SER A 104 -12.31 -1.84 2.87
CA SER A 104 -10.95 -1.33 2.92
C SER A 104 -9.95 -2.47 3.07
N ILE A 105 -8.86 -2.36 2.33
CA ILE A 105 -7.71 -3.25 2.41
C ILE A 105 -6.45 -2.45 2.71
N PRO A 106 -5.45 -3.04 3.36
CA PRO A 106 -4.17 -2.38 3.60
C PRO A 106 -3.53 -1.91 2.30
N ILE A 107 -2.72 -0.86 2.36
CA ILE A 107 -1.91 -0.44 1.19
C ILE A 107 -0.77 -1.43 0.89
N GLY A 108 -0.40 -2.27 1.86
CA GLY A 108 0.67 -3.25 1.73
C GLY A 108 2.07 -2.66 1.59
N TYR A 109 2.99 -3.41 1.02
CA TYR A 109 4.38 -3.01 0.83
C TYR A 109 4.67 -2.57 -0.60
N LYS A 110 5.65 -1.69 -0.75
CA LYS A 110 6.09 -1.19 -2.07
C LYS A 110 6.98 -2.21 -2.81
N SER A 111 7.87 -2.86 -2.08
CA SER A 111 8.77 -3.89 -2.61
C SER A 111 8.66 -5.15 -1.79
N VAL A 112 8.90 -6.31 -2.39
CA VAL A 112 8.86 -7.59 -1.67
C VAL A 112 9.85 -7.55 -0.51
N PRO A 113 9.39 -7.68 0.75
CA PRO A 113 10.27 -7.61 1.90
C PRO A 113 11.24 -8.79 1.95
N LEU A 114 12.51 -8.50 2.17
CA LEU A 114 13.59 -9.51 2.29
C LEU A 114 13.83 -9.83 3.76
N LYS A 115 12.96 -10.67 4.34
CA LYS A 115 13.02 -11.05 5.74
C LYS A 115 14.22 -11.95 6.04
N LYS A 116 14.95 -11.63 7.11
CA LYS A 116 16.00 -12.45 7.72
C LYS A 116 15.60 -12.86 9.12
N ASN A 117 15.80 -14.12 9.47
CA ASN A 117 15.52 -14.61 10.84
C ASN A 117 16.70 -14.25 11.76
N ILE A 118 16.70 -13.04 12.30
CA ILE A 118 17.71 -12.55 13.23
C ILE A 118 17.09 -12.50 14.63
N GLU A 119 17.72 -13.18 15.59
CA GLU A 119 17.33 -13.07 17.01
C GLU A 119 17.44 -11.64 17.50
N ILE A 120 16.46 -11.19 18.29
CA ILE A 120 16.41 -9.81 18.82
C ILE A 120 17.72 -9.40 19.50
N SER A 121 18.32 -10.32 20.28
CA SER A 121 19.59 -10.08 20.96
C SER A 121 20.79 -9.86 20.05
N LYS A 122 20.67 -10.22 18.76
CA LYS A 122 21.72 -10.06 17.75
C LYS A 122 21.50 -8.89 16.81
N LYS A 123 20.39 -8.17 16.97
CA LYS A 123 20.08 -6.99 16.15
C LYS A 123 21.02 -5.84 16.53
N LYS A 124 21.53 -5.13 15.50
CA LYS A 124 22.56 -4.09 15.69
C LYS A 124 21.98 -2.77 16.19
N TYR A 125 20.72 -2.49 15.83
CA TYR A 125 20.10 -1.21 16.13
C TYR A 125 18.91 -1.37 17.06
N LEU A 126 18.83 -0.49 18.06
CA LEU A 126 17.61 -0.37 18.86
C LEU A 126 16.47 0.09 17.98
N TRP A 127 16.74 1.06 17.11
CA TRP A 127 15.76 1.52 16.11
C TRP A 127 16.44 2.08 14.88
N SER A 128 15.66 2.11 13.76
CA SER A 128 16.10 2.77 12.53
C SER A 128 14.97 3.53 11.85
N PHE A 129 15.34 4.61 11.18
CA PHE A 129 14.45 5.37 10.31
C PHE A 129 15.12 5.63 8.96
N LEU A 130 14.43 5.24 7.89
CA LEU A 130 14.92 5.42 6.53
C LEU A 130 13.80 6.04 5.69
N GLY A 131 14.01 7.21 5.13
CA GLY A 131 13.04 7.87 4.26
C GLY A 131 12.98 9.38 4.38
N THR A 132 11.93 9.96 3.83
CA THR A 132 11.75 11.42 3.81
C THR A 132 11.20 11.94 5.13
N THR A 133 11.51 13.20 5.41
CA THR A 133 11.02 13.94 6.58
C THR A 133 9.97 14.99 6.20
N HIS A 134 9.22 14.76 5.14
CA HIS A 134 8.12 15.67 4.83
C HIS A 134 7.09 15.67 5.99
N GLY A 135 6.64 16.86 6.36
CA GLY A 135 5.73 17.06 7.51
C GLY A 135 6.45 17.17 8.85
N SER A 136 5.87 17.96 9.74
CA SER A 136 6.43 18.28 11.05
C SER A 136 6.55 17.08 11.99
N SER A 137 5.57 16.16 11.97
CA SER A 137 5.55 15.01 12.88
C SER A 137 6.78 14.10 12.74
N ARG A 138 7.31 13.95 11.53
CA ARG A 138 8.50 13.13 11.27
C ARG A 138 9.77 13.72 11.88
N TYR A 139 9.93 15.04 11.83
CA TYR A 139 11.04 15.72 12.50
C TYR A 139 10.94 15.60 14.01
N ASP A 140 9.77 15.85 14.57
CA ASP A 140 9.53 15.76 16.02
C ASP A 140 9.79 14.35 16.54
N LEU A 141 9.39 13.34 15.77
CA LEU A 141 9.61 11.94 16.12
C LEU A 141 11.11 11.63 16.15
N LEU A 142 11.85 12.06 15.14
CA LEU A 142 13.29 11.81 15.06
C LEU A 142 14.06 12.57 16.17
N ASP A 143 13.75 13.84 16.39
CA ASP A 143 14.37 14.68 17.42
C ASP A 143 14.19 14.07 18.83
N LYS A 144 12.96 13.63 19.15
CA LYS A 144 12.66 13.00 20.45
C LYS A 144 13.40 11.68 20.69
N HIS A 145 13.77 10.96 19.62
CA HIS A 145 14.35 9.62 19.73
C HIS A 145 15.84 9.56 19.36
N GLU A 146 16.44 10.63 18.86
CA GLU A 146 17.83 10.62 18.37
C GLU A 146 18.88 10.18 19.40
N ASN A 147 18.59 10.42 20.69
CA ASN A 147 19.45 10.04 21.80
C ASN A 147 19.34 8.56 22.21
N LEU A 148 18.32 7.83 21.70
CA LEU A 148 18.15 6.41 21.93
C LEU A 148 19.11 5.63 21.01
N LYS A 149 20.16 5.05 21.59
CA LYS A 149 21.23 4.35 20.85
C LYS A 149 21.24 2.85 21.19
N PRO A 150 21.78 2.00 20.28
CA PRO A 150 22.26 2.33 18.93
C PRO A 150 21.10 2.57 17.94
N ASN A 151 21.25 3.55 17.05
CA ASN A 151 20.26 3.81 16.02
C ASN A 151 20.90 3.93 14.62
N PHE A 152 20.06 3.86 13.59
CA PHE A 152 20.42 4.15 12.21
C PHE A 152 19.40 5.09 11.58
N ILE A 153 19.84 6.22 11.04
CA ILE A 153 18.99 7.21 10.41
C ILE A 153 19.54 7.51 9.01
N ASN A 154 18.70 7.35 7.99
CA ASN A 154 19.00 7.75 6.62
C ASN A 154 17.84 8.58 6.07
N LEU A 155 18.08 9.89 5.91
CA LEU A 155 17.08 10.83 5.43
C LEU A 155 17.23 11.05 3.93
N THR A 156 16.12 10.98 3.22
CA THR A 156 16.04 11.32 1.80
C THR A 156 15.31 12.66 1.64
N ALA A 157 15.74 13.47 0.67
CA ALA A 157 15.18 14.80 0.46
C ALA A 157 13.76 14.77 -0.10
N ASP A 158 13.45 13.78 -0.93
CA ASP A 158 12.17 13.64 -1.60
C ASP A 158 11.85 12.17 -1.95
N PHE A 159 10.72 11.95 -2.60
CA PHE A 159 10.29 10.64 -3.09
C PHE A 159 10.88 10.24 -4.44
N SER A 160 11.70 11.09 -5.07
CA SER A 160 12.24 10.85 -6.42
C SER A 160 13.29 9.73 -6.49
N GLY A 161 13.67 9.20 -5.36
CA GLY A 161 14.70 8.17 -5.25
C GLY A 161 16.14 8.66 -5.44
N LYS A 162 16.34 9.94 -5.68
CA LYS A 162 17.65 10.56 -5.86
C LYS A 162 18.41 10.63 -4.53
N ASN A 163 19.10 9.71 -4.08
CA ASN A 163 19.76 9.44 -2.80
C ASN A 163 18.99 8.41 -1.94
N SER A 164 18.05 7.67 -2.53
CA SER A 164 17.46 6.55 -1.82
C SER A 164 18.48 5.42 -1.71
N MET A 165 18.42 4.71 -0.59
CA MET A 165 19.16 3.48 -0.39
C MET A 165 18.64 2.41 -1.35
N LYS A 166 19.49 1.46 -1.76
CA LYS A 166 19.02 0.27 -2.49
C LYS A 166 18.04 -0.51 -1.63
N THR A 167 17.10 -1.19 -2.28
CA THR A 167 16.05 -1.95 -1.58
C THR A 167 16.63 -3.01 -0.65
N GLU A 168 17.68 -3.69 -1.07
CA GLU A 168 18.35 -4.71 -0.26
C GLU A 168 18.96 -4.10 1.01
N ASP A 169 19.69 -3.00 0.88
CA ASP A 169 20.32 -2.30 2.01
C ASP A 169 19.26 -1.76 2.97
N TYR A 170 18.14 -1.24 2.45
CA TYR A 170 16.99 -0.80 3.24
C TYR A 170 16.45 -1.94 4.11
N TYR A 171 16.19 -3.10 3.52
CA TYR A 171 15.69 -4.24 4.28
C TYR A 171 16.73 -4.85 5.21
N ASP A 172 18.03 -4.77 4.88
CA ASP A 172 19.09 -5.21 5.77
C ASP A 172 19.14 -4.38 7.05
N ILE A 173 19.00 -3.07 6.95
CA ILE A 173 18.93 -2.19 8.13
C ILE A 173 17.68 -2.47 8.97
N LEU A 174 16.52 -2.67 8.34
CA LEU A 174 15.29 -3.02 9.06
C LEU A 174 15.40 -4.38 9.77
N ASN A 175 15.98 -5.38 9.11
CA ASN A 175 16.23 -6.70 9.73
C ASN A 175 17.15 -6.59 10.95
N ASP A 176 18.14 -5.71 10.93
CA ASP A 176 19.07 -5.45 12.01
C ASP A 176 18.50 -4.50 13.10
N SER A 177 17.25 -4.04 12.97
CA SER A 177 16.61 -3.11 13.91
C SER A 177 15.54 -3.82 14.75
N ILE A 178 15.45 -3.46 16.04
CA ILE A 178 14.38 -3.95 16.94
C ILE A 178 13.09 -3.17 16.64
N PHE A 179 13.18 -1.85 16.63
CA PHE A 179 12.06 -0.95 16.40
C PHE A 179 12.24 -0.15 15.13
N ALA A 180 11.13 0.24 14.51
CA ALA A 180 11.11 1.20 13.42
C ALA A 180 9.96 2.21 13.62
N PRO A 181 10.27 3.51 13.75
CA PRO A 181 9.26 4.55 13.71
C PRO A 181 8.53 4.57 12.38
N VAL A 182 7.21 4.56 12.45
CA VAL A 182 6.31 4.57 11.30
C VAL A 182 5.37 5.77 11.44
N PRO A 183 5.81 6.96 11.11
CA PRO A 183 4.94 8.13 11.07
C PRO A 183 3.90 7.99 9.95
N HIS A 184 2.80 8.72 10.07
CA HIS A 184 1.71 8.70 9.10
C HIS A 184 2.17 8.98 7.66
N GLY A 185 1.36 8.58 6.67
CA GLY A 185 1.50 8.91 5.27
C GLY A 185 1.34 10.41 5.00
N TYR A 186 1.01 10.79 3.77
CA TYR A 186 0.87 12.21 3.45
C TYR A 186 -0.46 12.78 3.96
N PHE A 187 -1.56 12.08 3.70
CA PHE A 187 -2.91 12.44 4.15
C PHE A 187 -3.53 11.39 5.07
N HIS A 188 -3.06 10.15 5.02
CA HIS A 188 -3.65 9.02 5.70
C HIS A 188 -2.68 8.44 6.75
N PRO A 189 -3.19 7.85 7.86
CA PRO A 189 -2.33 7.22 8.86
C PRO A 189 -1.46 6.09 8.33
N GLU A 190 -1.93 5.34 7.35
CA GLU A 190 -1.15 4.24 6.76
C GLU A 190 0.01 4.74 5.90
N SER A 191 1.09 3.98 5.94
CA SER A 191 2.22 4.13 5.02
C SER A 191 2.78 2.74 4.65
N TYR A 192 3.39 2.59 3.49
CA TYR A 192 4.04 1.34 3.06
C TYR A 192 5.01 0.81 4.12
N ARG A 193 5.71 1.72 4.82
CA ARG A 193 6.66 1.36 5.88
C ARG A 193 6.03 0.51 6.98
N LEU A 194 4.76 0.73 7.34
CA LEU A 194 4.09 -0.09 8.34
C LEU A 194 4.13 -1.57 7.95
N TYR A 195 3.72 -1.86 6.74
CA TYR A 195 3.63 -3.23 6.25
C TYR A 195 5.00 -3.84 5.97
N GLU A 196 5.95 -3.06 5.48
CA GLU A 196 7.34 -3.49 5.30
C GLU A 196 8.00 -3.86 6.63
N VAL A 197 7.79 -3.05 7.65
CA VAL A 197 8.31 -3.27 9.01
C VAL A 197 7.70 -4.53 9.64
N LEU A 198 6.38 -4.71 9.50
CA LEU A 198 5.68 -5.89 10.02
C LEU A 198 6.13 -7.18 9.30
N GLU A 199 6.25 -7.16 7.98
CA GLU A 199 6.69 -8.32 7.19
C GLU A 199 8.12 -8.75 7.55
N ILE A 200 9.01 -7.80 7.83
CA ILE A 200 10.38 -8.06 8.27
C ILE A 200 10.42 -8.61 9.70
N GLY A 201 9.39 -8.37 10.51
CA GLY A 201 9.37 -8.72 11.93
C GLY A 201 10.14 -7.72 12.80
N CYS A 202 10.24 -6.49 12.36
CA CYS A 202 10.64 -5.35 13.17
C CYS A 202 9.40 -4.79 13.87
N ILE A 203 9.55 -4.21 15.08
CA ILE A 203 8.42 -3.68 15.84
C ILE A 203 8.12 -2.24 15.41
N PRO A 204 6.95 -1.97 14.82
CA PRO A 204 6.61 -0.61 14.44
C PRO A 204 6.31 0.26 15.66
N ILE A 205 6.79 1.50 15.65
CA ILE A 205 6.36 2.56 16.58
C ILE A 205 5.41 3.45 15.78
N LEU A 206 4.12 3.33 16.05
CA LEU A 206 3.07 4.01 15.29
C LEU A 206 2.77 5.39 15.89
N GLU A 207 2.55 6.33 15.02
CA GLU A 207 1.76 7.51 15.30
C GLU A 207 0.30 7.14 15.01
N ASN A 208 -0.59 7.22 16.01
CA ASN A 208 -2.00 6.84 15.89
C ASN A 208 -2.92 8.06 15.84
N PRO A 209 -2.90 8.86 14.75
CA PRO A 209 -3.77 9.99 14.63
C PRO A 209 -5.24 9.52 14.54
N PHE A 210 -6.10 10.19 15.28
CA PHE A 210 -7.54 9.92 15.27
C PHE A 210 -7.96 8.51 15.72
N ASN A 211 -7.10 7.79 16.46
CA ASN A 211 -7.33 6.40 16.89
C ASN A 211 -7.60 5.45 15.72
N TYR A 212 -6.92 5.68 14.61
CA TYR A 212 -7.13 4.93 13.36
C TYR A 212 -6.80 3.44 13.50
N PHE A 213 -5.82 3.09 14.34
CA PHE A 213 -5.35 1.71 14.53
C PHE A 213 -5.98 1.01 15.75
N ASP A 214 -6.97 1.58 16.39
CA ASP A 214 -7.65 1.02 17.58
C ASP A 214 -8.68 -0.06 17.23
#